data_291d24a43cef966b714b9f05a0879fb6
#
_entry.id   291d24a43cef966b714b9f05a0879fb6
#
_cell.length_a   1.000
_cell.length_b   1.000
_cell.length_c   1.000
_cell.angle_alpha   90.00
_cell.angle_beta   90.00
_cell.angle_gamma   90.00
#
_symmetry.space_group_name_H-M   'P 1'
#
loop_
_entity.id
_entity.type
_entity.pdbx_description
1 polymer ?
#
loop_
_entity_poly.entity_id
_entity_poly.type
_entity_poly.pdbx_seq_one_letter_code
_entity_poly.pdbx_strand_id
1 'polypeptide(L)'
;MKKDKDELPIKFLEGFEPINRQDWETLVDSALSGKSIDVLYERETYEGFSLQPIYQRDEVKLLDPSSTENSAISKIREHLHDSRKKATWKIGQYYSSRSVREGNKELKEDLDGGVDSISLVVKPLDGIPSEEGIDINCLSDVESLFDGIDLKGIEVQLLPSHSSLPVAAIFAAYFEKNKFGKDVINGNFGVDPLGNLAKTGQPFGSLRDELTSGCELASWAVVNMSAMRSFLVDTSIFYEG
;
A
#
# COMPACT_ATOMS: atom_id res chain seq x y z
N MET A 1 -5.55 -35.67 20.41
CA MET A 1 -4.45 -35.95 19.47
C MET A 1 -4.18 -34.63 18.71
N LYS A 2 -3.18 -33.88 19.16
CA LYS A 2 -2.68 -32.72 18.41
C LYS A 2 -1.78 -33.26 17.29
N LYS A 3 -2.14 -33.00 16.04
CA LYS A 3 -1.23 -33.24 14.92
C LYS A 3 -0.22 -32.10 14.93
N ASP A 4 1.04 -32.41 15.12
CA ASP A 4 2.17 -31.55 14.85
C ASP A 4 2.13 -31.11 13.37
N LYS A 5 1.98 -29.81 13.13
CA LYS A 5 1.85 -29.22 11.80
C LYS A 5 3.14 -28.56 11.29
N ASP A 6 4.29 -28.83 11.90
CA ASP A 6 5.54 -28.10 11.62
C ASP A 6 6.66 -28.94 11.00
N GLU A 7 6.39 -30.14 10.52
CA GLU A 7 7.35 -30.84 9.67
C GLU A 7 7.03 -30.54 8.20
N LEU A 8 7.88 -29.74 7.57
CA LEU A 8 7.91 -29.62 6.12
C LEU A 8 8.22 -31.00 5.53
N PRO A 9 7.36 -31.54 4.64
CA PRO A 9 7.45 -32.93 4.19
C PRO A 9 8.60 -33.23 3.24
N ILE A 10 9.52 -32.30 3.03
CA ILE A 10 10.55 -32.44 2.01
C ILE A 10 11.92 -32.17 2.62
N LYS A 11 12.65 -33.24 2.84
CA LYS A 11 14.04 -33.24 3.26
C LYS A 11 14.99 -33.01 2.06
N PHE A 12 14.75 -31.96 1.28
CA PHE A 12 15.56 -31.66 0.11
C PHE A 12 17.04 -31.36 0.43
N LEU A 13 17.31 -31.00 1.67
CA LEU A 13 18.65 -30.65 2.14
C LEU A 13 19.33 -31.79 2.92
N GLU A 14 18.67 -32.93 3.11
CA GLU A 14 19.35 -34.11 3.70
C GLU A 14 20.45 -34.60 2.73
N GLY A 15 21.69 -34.54 3.17
CA GLY A 15 22.87 -34.91 2.38
C GLY A 15 23.72 -33.74 1.87
N PHE A 16 23.28 -32.49 2.11
CA PHE A 16 24.11 -31.33 1.88
C PHE A 16 24.63 -30.79 3.22
N GLU A 17 25.94 -30.71 3.35
CA GLU A 17 26.55 -30.07 4.51
C GLU A 17 26.35 -28.56 4.46
N PRO A 18 26.05 -27.89 5.60
CA PRO A 18 25.95 -26.45 5.65
C PRO A 18 27.29 -25.81 5.27
N ILE A 19 27.29 -25.00 4.25
CA ILE A 19 28.47 -24.22 3.83
C ILE A 19 28.50 -22.93 4.64
N ASN A 20 29.60 -22.67 5.36
CA ASN A 20 29.82 -21.41 6.05
C ASN A 20 30.35 -20.35 5.07
N ARG A 21 30.38 -19.07 5.51
CA ARG A 21 30.84 -17.98 4.66
C ARG A 21 32.26 -18.15 4.15
N GLN A 22 33.15 -18.63 4.98
CA GLN A 22 34.57 -18.79 4.65
C GLN A 22 34.79 -19.86 3.58
N ASP A 23 34.04 -20.97 3.65
CA ASP A 23 34.05 -22.01 2.62
C ASP A 23 33.50 -21.48 1.30
N TRP A 24 32.43 -20.69 1.34
CA TRP A 24 31.86 -20.04 0.17
C TRP A 24 32.84 -19.05 -0.46
N GLU A 25 33.49 -18.18 0.31
CA GLU A 25 34.49 -17.24 -0.15
C GLU A 25 35.67 -17.96 -0.84
N THR A 26 36.12 -19.06 -0.26
CA THR A 26 37.21 -19.89 -0.86
C THR A 26 36.81 -20.45 -2.24
N LEU A 27 35.57 -20.91 -2.36
CA LEU A 27 35.03 -21.42 -3.64
C LEU A 27 34.88 -20.30 -4.66
N VAL A 28 34.45 -19.13 -4.25
CA VAL A 28 34.30 -17.96 -5.11
C VAL A 28 35.67 -17.48 -5.59
N ASP A 29 36.66 -17.37 -4.72
CA ASP A 29 38.05 -16.99 -5.11
C ASP A 29 38.61 -17.93 -6.17
N SER A 30 38.38 -19.23 -6.00
CA SER A 30 38.79 -20.21 -7.00
C SER A 30 38.08 -20.03 -8.35
N ALA A 31 36.82 -19.63 -8.35
CA ALA A 31 36.00 -19.43 -9.54
C ALA A 31 36.31 -18.10 -10.25
N LEU A 32 36.73 -17.08 -9.52
CA LEU A 32 37.03 -15.75 -10.06
C LEU A 32 38.37 -15.67 -10.83
N SER A 33 39.13 -16.75 -10.88
CA SER A 33 40.37 -16.86 -11.70
C SER A 33 41.37 -15.73 -11.42
N GLY A 34 41.54 -15.38 -10.13
CA GLY A 34 42.53 -14.37 -9.67
C GLY A 34 42.00 -12.93 -9.60
N LYS A 35 40.72 -12.70 -9.80
CA LYS A 35 40.07 -11.44 -9.45
C LYS A 35 39.71 -11.44 -7.97
N SER A 36 39.79 -10.29 -7.29
CA SER A 36 39.35 -10.16 -5.90
C SER A 36 37.84 -10.36 -5.80
N ILE A 37 37.38 -10.99 -4.71
CA ILE A 37 36.00 -11.12 -4.36
C ILE A 37 35.30 -9.75 -4.19
N ASP A 38 36.09 -8.70 -3.93
CA ASP A 38 35.57 -7.32 -3.78
C ASP A 38 34.79 -6.86 -5.01
N VAL A 39 35.11 -7.35 -6.20
CA VAL A 39 34.34 -7.06 -7.42
C VAL A 39 32.87 -7.44 -7.31
N LEU A 40 32.53 -8.40 -6.46
CA LEU A 40 31.12 -8.81 -6.23
C LEU A 40 30.40 -7.90 -5.24
N TYR A 41 31.14 -7.13 -4.43
CA TYR A 41 30.61 -6.19 -3.45
C TYR A 41 30.49 -4.76 -3.99
N GLU A 42 31.01 -4.46 -5.17
CA GLU A 42 31.01 -3.14 -5.80
C GLU A 42 29.68 -2.73 -6.43
N ARG A 43 28.60 -3.46 -6.15
CA ARG A 43 27.27 -3.13 -6.67
C ARG A 43 26.55 -2.15 -5.75
N GLU A 44 26.69 -0.89 -6.06
CA GLU A 44 25.89 0.17 -5.45
C GLU A 44 24.50 0.22 -6.09
N THR A 45 23.46 0.31 -5.26
CA THR A 45 22.09 0.54 -5.73
C THR A 45 21.86 2.03 -6.00
N TYR A 46 20.81 2.36 -6.76
CA TYR A 46 20.42 3.76 -6.98
C TYR A 46 20.05 4.48 -5.68
N GLU A 47 19.69 3.75 -4.62
CA GLU A 47 19.37 4.26 -3.28
C GLU A 47 20.61 4.55 -2.43
N GLY A 48 21.83 4.29 -2.93
CA GLY A 48 23.08 4.63 -2.29
C GLY A 48 23.58 3.65 -1.23
N PHE A 49 23.15 2.40 -1.29
CA PHE A 49 23.73 1.32 -0.47
C PHE A 49 24.26 0.17 -1.33
N SER A 50 25.26 -0.53 -0.81
CA SER A 50 25.87 -1.66 -1.51
C SER A 50 25.17 -2.97 -1.17
N LEU A 51 24.91 -3.78 -2.19
CA LEU A 51 24.39 -5.13 -2.03
C LEU A 51 25.53 -6.11 -1.80
N GLN A 52 25.35 -7.00 -0.83
CA GLN A 52 26.25 -8.14 -0.66
C GLN A 52 25.89 -9.26 -1.64
N PRO A 53 26.87 -10.01 -2.15
CA PRO A 53 26.62 -11.12 -3.08
C PRO A 53 25.87 -12.28 -2.44
N ILE A 54 25.98 -12.44 -1.12
CA ILE A 54 25.24 -13.43 -0.32
C ILE A 54 24.94 -12.87 1.07
N TYR A 55 23.77 -13.23 1.59
CA TYR A 55 23.37 -12.97 2.98
C TYR A 55 23.14 -14.28 3.69
N GLN A 56 23.81 -14.50 4.82
CA GLN A 56 23.64 -15.69 5.64
C GLN A 56 22.66 -15.43 6.79
N ARG A 57 22.07 -16.50 7.33
CA ARG A 57 21.00 -16.41 8.34
C ARG A 57 21.44 -15.73 9.64
N ASP A 58 22.70 -15.88 10.01
CA ASP A 58 23.32 -15.28 11.19
C ASP A 58 23.58 -13.76 11.01
N GLU A 59 23.80 -13.29 9.79
CA GLU A 59 23.91 -11.86 9.46
C GLU A 59 22.57 -11.15 9.54
N VAL A 60 21.47 -11.87 9.30
CA VAL A 60 20.09 -11.35 9.37
C VAL A 60 19.61 -11.19 10.83
N LYS A 61 20.38 -11.63 11.83
CA LYS A 61 20.05 -11.43 13.25
C LYS A 61 19.89 -9.97 13.67
N LEU A 62 20.47 -9.04 12.92
CA LEU A 62 20.25 -7.59 13.11
C LEU A 62 18.81 -7.17 12.78
N LEU A 63 18.06 -8.04 12.10
CA LEU A 63 16.64 -7.84 11.75
C LEU A 63 15.73 -8.78 12.55
N ASP A 64 16.21 -9.33 13.69
CA ASP A 64 15.38 -10.16 14.55
C ASP A 64 14.17 -9.33 15.03
N PRO A 65 12.95 -9.71 14.64
CA PRO A 65 11.75 -9.00 15.04
C PRO A 65 11.56 -8.98 16.56
N SER A 66 12.19 -9.93 17.28
CA SER A 66 12.10 -10.01 18.75
C SER A 66 12.94 -8.94 19.45
N SER A 67 13.97 -8.39 18.80
CA SER A 67 14.81 -7.33 19.39
C SER A 67 14.19 -5.93 19.30
N THR A 68 13.09 -5.78 18.58
CA THR A 68 12.38 -4.51 18.38
C THR A 68 10.89 -4.67 18.70
N GLU A 69 10.56 -5.15 19.90
CA GLU A 69 9.18 -5.40 20.36
C GLU A 69 8.22 -4.19 20.21
N ASN A 70 8.73 -3.01 19.88
CA ASN A 70 7.95 -1.79 19.68
C ASN A 70 8.22 -1.05 18.36
N SER A 71 8.91 -1.65 17.40
CA SER A 71 9.15 -0.94 16.14
C SER A 71 7.91 -0.94 15.25
N ALA A 72 7.68 0.16 14.52
CA ALA A 72 6.62 0.23 13.52
C ALA A 72 6.73 -0.90 12.48
N ILE A 73 7.96 -1.36 12.21
CA ILE A 73 8.26 -2.46 11.27
C ILE A 73 7.75 -3.80 11.80
N SER A 74 7.88 -4.10 13.11
CA SER A 74 7.35 -5.36 13.66
C SER A 74 5.83 -5.40 13.59
N LYS A 75 5.16 -4.29 13.88
CA LYS A 75 3.70 -4.17 13.76
C LYS A 75 3.21 -4.31 12.31
N ILE A 76 3.93 -3.71 11.37
CA ILE A 76 3.64 -3.85 9.93
C ILE A 76 3.82 -5.31 9.49
N ARG A 77 4.90 -5.98 9.92
CA ARG A 77 5.14 -7.39 9.59
C ARG A 77 4.11 -8.32 10.20
N GLU A 78 3.72 -8.11 11.44
CA GLU A 78 2.67 -8.87 12.11
C GLU A 78 1.34 -8.72 11.38
N HIS A 79 0.99 -7.49 11.01
CA HIS A 79 -0.21 -7.20 10.23
C HIS A 79 -0.17 -7.85 8.83
N LEU A 80 0.95 -7.76 8.13
CA LEU A 80 1.14 -8.42 6.83
C LEU A 80 1.11 -9.96 6.95
N HIS A 81 1.66 -10.52 8.03
CA HIS A 81 1.66 -11.96 8.25
C HIS A 81 0.26 -12.48 8.58
N ASP A 82 -0.49 -11.76 9.41
CA ASP A 82 -1.89 -12.10 9.71
C ASP A 82 -2.80 -11.92 8.51
N SER A 83 -2.59 -10.88 7.72
CA SER A 83 -3.29 -10.66 6.46
C SER A 83 -3.04 -11.81 5.48
N ARG A 84 -1.79 -12.28 5.34
CA ARG A 84 -1.47 -13.43 4.47
C ARG A 84 -2.10 -14.74 4.92
N LYS A 85 -2.30 -14.95 6.21
CA LYS A 85 -2.97 -16.14 6.75
C LYS A 85 -4.47 -16.14 6.50
N LYS A 86 -5.07 -14.96 6.35
CA LYS A 86 -6.49 -14.76 6.10
C LYS A 86 -6.80 -14.37 4.66
N ALA A 87 -5.77 -14.18 3.81
CA ALA A 87 -5.91 -13.58 2.51
C ALA A 87 -6.67 -14.47 1.53
N THR A 88 -7.95 -14.28 1.52
CA THR A 88 -8.70 -14.29 0.28
C THR A 88 -8.32 -13.01 -0.48
N TRP A 89 -8.01 -13.10 -1.77
CA TRP A 89 -7.92 -11.94 -2.63
C TRP A 89 -9.21 -11.13 -2.58
N LYS A 90 -9.13 -9.84 -2.85
CA LYS A 90 -10.30 -8.98 -3.03
C LYS A 90 -10.58 -8.80 -4.50
N ILE A 91 -11.84 -8.66 -4.84
CA ILE A 91 -12.27 -8.30 -6.18
C ILE A 91 -12.40 -6.78 -6.22
N GLY A 92 -11.44 -6.14 -6.89
CA GLY A 92 -11.39 -4.68 -7.00
C GLY A 92 -12.01 -4.17 -8.29
N GLN A 93 -12.77 -3.07 -8.21
CA GLN A 93 -13.33 -2.37 -9.36
C GLN A 93 -13.05 -0.88 -9.28
N TYR A 94 -12.81 -0.28 -10.45
CA TYR A 94 -12.49 1.13 -10.63
C TYR A 94 -13.73 1.89 -11.10
N TYR A 95 -14.04 3.02 -10.45
CA TYR A 95 -15.23 3.82 -10.73
C TYR A 95 -14.82 5.23 -11.10
N SER A 96 -15.13 5.64 -12.33
CA SER A 96 -14.87 6.97 -12.87
C SER A 96 -16.12 7.62 -13.46
N SER A 97 -17.30 7.22 -12.99
CA SER A 97 -18.61 7.73 -13.44
C SER A 97 -18.66 9.24 -13.36
N ARG A 98 -19.41 9.86 -14.26
CA ARG A 98 -19.50 11.33 -14.33
C ARG A 98 -20.36 11.96 -13.25
N SER A 99 -21.24 11.19 -12.63
CA SER A 99 -22.15 11.68 -11.61
C SER A 99 -22.25 10.72 -10.41
N VAL A 100 -22.53 11.29 -9.26
CA VAL A 100 -22.79 10.54 -8.00
C VAL A 100 -23.90 9.50 -8.18
N ARG A 101 -24.96 9.84 -8.93
CA ARG A 101 -26.09 8.94 -9.15
C ARG A 101 -25.73 7.72 -10.00
N GLU A 102 -24.94 7.92 -11.05
CA GLU A 102 -24.41 6.82 -11.87
C GLU A 102 -23.48 5.95 -11.05
N GLY A 103 -22.54 6.58 -10.31
CA GLY A 103 -21.63 5.88 -9.40
C GLY A 103 -22.33 5.04 -8.36
N ASN A 104 -23.41 5.54 -7.73
CA ASN A 104 -24.20 4.75 -6.78
C ASN A 104 -24.84 3.51 -7.43
N LYS A 105 -25.36 3.67 -8.65
CA LYS A 105 -25.95 2.55 -9.39
C LYS A 105 -24.92 1.49 -9.72
N GLU A 106 -23.78 1.89 -10.30
CA GLU A 106 -22.67 0.99 -10.64
C GLU A 106 -22.14 0.27 -9.40
N LEU A 107 -21.91 1.01 -8.31
CA LEU A 107 -21.47 0.43 -7.04
C LEU A 107 -22.43 -0.66 -6.55
N LYS A 108 -23.74 -0.41 -6.56
CA LYS A 108 -24.72 -1.40 -6.13
C LYS A 108 -24.70 -2.66 -6.98
N GLU A 109 -24.67 -2.50 -8.32
CA GLU A 109 -24.63 -3.62 -9.25
C GLU A 109 -23.39 -4.49 -9.05
N ASP A 110 -22.23 -3.86 -8.91
CA ASP A 110 -20.95 -4.57 -8.77
C ASP A 110 -20.77 -5.20 -7.37
N LEU A 111 -21.19 -4.52 -6.31
CA LEU A 111 -21.17 -5.06 -4.95
C LEU A 111 -22.10 -6.28 -4.82
N ASP A 112 -23.27 -6.23 -5.45
CA ASP A 112 -24.18 -7.39 -5.55
C ASP A 112 -23.54 -8.52 -6.39
N GLY A 113 -22.68 -8.17 -7.34
CA GLY A 113 -21.87 -9.09 -8.15
C GLY A 113 -20.67 -9.70 -7.43
N GLY A 114 -20.33 -9.20 -6.22
CA GLY A 114 -19.26 -9.74 -5.37
C GLY A 114 -17.98 -8.91 -5.33
N VAL A 115 -17.99 -7.68 -5.82
CA VAL A 115 -16.90 -6.70 -5.60
C VAL A 115 -16.81 -6.40 -4.10
N ASP A 116 -15.60 -6.36 -3.55
CA ASP A 116 -15.33 -6.07 -2.13
C ASP A 116 -14.20 -5.03 -1.92
N SER A 117 -13.68 -4.47 -3.03
CA SER A 117 -12.73 -3.35 -3.03
C SER A 117 -13.12 -2.35 -4.12
N ILE A 118 -13.44 -1.12 -3.72
CA ILE A 118 -13.88 -0.06 -4.64
C ILE A 118 -12.80 1.01 -4.75
N SER A 119 -12.43 1.38 -5.98
CA SER A 119 -11.51 2.46 -6.28
C SER A 119 -12.26 3.63 -6.91
N LEU A 120 -12.44 4.70 -6.15
CA LEU A 120 -13.25 5.85 -6.56
C LEU A 120 -12.36 6.96 -7.12
N VAL A 121 -12.46 7.22 -8.40
CA VAL A 121 -11.87 8.41 -9.01
C VAL A 121 -12.75 9.60 -8.67
N VAL A 122 -12.21 10.54 -7.93
CA VAL A 122 -12.90 11.78 -7.55
C VAL A 122 -12.35 12.92 -8.38
N LYS A 123 -13.24 13.71 -8.98
CA LYS A 123 -12.84 14.92 -9.72
C LYS A 123 -12.05 15.87 -8.82
N PRO A 124 -11.00 16.48 -9.36
CA PRO A 124 -10.27 17.51 -8.62
C PRO A 124 -11.19 18.66 -8.20
N LEU A 125 -11.01 19.15 -6.97
CA LEU A 125 -11.77 20.29 -6.41
C LEU A 125 -11.11 21.66 -6.73
N ASP A 126 -10.10 21.65 -7.57
CA ASP A 126 -9.27 22.81 -7.94
C ASP A 126 -9.86 23.66 -9.09
N GLY A 127 -11.00 23.24 -9.62
CA GLY A 127 -11.65 23.90 -10.74
C GLY A 127 -11.04 23.59 -12.11
N ILE A 128 -10.07 22.67 -12.18
CA ILE A 128 -9.53 22.18 -13.45
C ILE A 128 -10.54 21.21 -14.05
N PRO A 129 -10.99 21.45 -15.30
CA PRO A 129 -11.93 20.55 -15.95
C PRO A 129 -11.35 19.14 -16.07
N SER A 130 -12.04 18.17 -15.54
CA SER A 130 -11.76 16.75 -15.73
C SER A 130 -12.99 16.09 -16.35
N GLU A 131 -12.77 15.31 -17.42
CA GLU A 131 -13.85 14.51 -18.01
C GLU A 131 -14.14 13.25 -17.22
N GLU A 132 -13.17 12.78 -16.43
CA GLU A 132 -13.24 11.57 -15.64
C GLU A 132 -13.39 11.86 -14.15
N GLY A 133 -14.12 10.96 -13.48
CA GLY A 133 -14.28 10.95 -12.04
C GLY A 133 -15.63 11.43 -11.56
N ILE A 134 -15.96 10.99 -10.35
CA ILE A 134 -17.20 11.29 -9.66
C ILE A 134 -17.12 12.71 -9.09
N ASP A 135 -18.17 13.48 -9.31
CA ASP A 135 -18.26 14.88 -8.87
C ASP A 135 -18.70 14.94 -7.41
N ILE A 136 -17.74 14.97 -6.49
CA ILE A 136 -17.96 15.00 -5.03
C ILE A 136 -17.42 16.32 -4.48
N ASN A 137 -18.35 17.21 -4.13
CA ASN A 137 -18.03 18.56 -3.64
C ASN A 137 -18.39 18.75 -2.15
N CYS A 138 -19.26 17.92 -1.62
CA CYS A 138 -19.76 18.06 -0.26
C CYS A 138 -20.24 16.71 0.35
N LEU A 139 -20.54 16.73 1.64
CA LEU A 139 -21.01 15.54 2.38
C LEU A 139 -22.26 14.89 1.76
N SER A 140 -23.21 15.69 1.24
CA SER A 140 -24.43 15.14 0.63
C SER A 140 -24.14 14.33 -0.64
N ASP A 141 -23.05 14.62 -1.34
CA ASP A 141 -22.65 13.84 -2.52
C ASP A 141 -22.18 12.44 -2.11
N VAL A 142 -21.37 12.36 -1.04
CA VAL A 142 -20.95 11.06 -0.48
C VAL A 142 -22.13 10.29 0.09
N GLU A 143 -23.06 10.97 0.75
CA GLU A 143 -24.30 10.34 1.23
C GLU A 143 -25.12 9.76 0.07
N SER A 144 -25.21 10.48 -1.03
CA SER A 144 -25.91 10.03 -2.22
C SER A 144 -25.16 8.90 -2.94
N LEU A 145 -23.82 8.95 -2.94
CA LEU A 145 -22.98 7.91 -3.53
C LEU A 145 -23.15 6.57 -2.80
N PHE A 146 -23.20 6.61 -1.49
CA PHE A 146 -23.32 5.41 -0.66
C PHE A 146 -24.74 5.13 -0.17
N ASP A 147 -25.75 5.81 -0.74
CA ASP A 147 -27.13 5.55 -0.37
C ASP A 147 -27.52 4.09 -0.61
N GLY A 148 -27.96 3.41 0.46
CA GLY A 148 -28.34 2.00 0.44
C GLY A 148 -27.18 1.00 0.31
N ILE A 149 -25.93 1.42 0.54
CA ILE A 149 -24.72 0.57 0.53
C ILE A 149 -24.20 0.39 1.96
N ASP A 150 -23.98 -0.84 2.40
CA ASP A 150 -23.27 -1.14 3.65
C ASP A 150 -21.75 -1.28 3.35
N LEU A 151 -20.96 -0.34 3.83
CA LEU A 151 -19.52 -0.32 3.61
C LEU A 151 -18.73 -1.28 4.51
N LYS A 152 -19.38 -2.02 5.41
CA LYS A 152 -18.69 -2.98 6.28
C LYS A 152 -18.07 -4.11 5.47
N GLY A 153 -16.76 -4.27 5.62
CA GLY A 153 -16.00 -5.29 4.88
C GLY A 153 -15.58 -4.89 3.47
N ILE A 154 -16.06 -3.76 2.96
CA ILE A 154 -15.66 -3.19 1.68
C ILE A 154 -14.43 -2.33 1.88
N GLU A 155 -13.43 -2.49 1.02
CA GLU A 155 -12.26 -1.63 0.97
C GLU A 155 -12.54 -0.42 0.09
N VAL A 156 -12.29 0.79 0.62
CA VAL A 156 -12.56 2.05 -0.09
C VAL A 156 -11.23 2.73 -0.44
N GLN A 157 -10.87 2.72 -1.71
CA GLN A 157 -9.71 3.42 -2.24
C GLN A 157 -10.15 4.73 -2.88
N LEU A 158 -9.62 5.85 -2.43
CA LEU A 158 -9.88 7.16 -3.02
C LEU A 158 -8.75 7.53 -3.98
N LEU A 159 -9.10 8.05 -5.14
CA LEU A 159 -8.18 8.52 -6.17
C LEU A 159 -8.51 9.99 -6.49
N PRO A 160 -8.20 10.93 -5.58
CA PRO A 160 -8.66 12.31 -5.63
C PRO A 160 -7.72 13.26 -6.38
N SER A 161 -6.68 12.74 -7.07
CA SER A 161 -5.66 13.56 -7.70
C SER A 161 -5.04 14.56 -6.69
N HIS A 162 -4.96 15.84 -7.01
CA HIS A 162 -4.42 16.88 -6.13
C HIS A 162 -5.31 17.24 -4.93
N SER A 163 -6.57 16.82 -4.93
CA SER A 163 -7.56 17.21 -3.92
C SER A 163 -7.65 16.23 -2.75
N SER A 164 -6.56 15.53 -2.42
CA SER A 164 -6.56 14.44 -1.42
C SER A 164 -7.07 14.90 -0.05
N LEU A 165 -6.60 16.03 0.46
CA LEU A 165 -6.97 16.49 1.80
C LEU A 165 -8.45 16.90 1.90
N PRO A 166 -9.00 17.77 1.02
CA PRO A 166 -10.42 18.13 1.08
C PRO A 166 -11.32 16.94 0.80
N VAL A 167 -10.99 16.05 -0.14
CA VAL A 167 -11.77 14.84 -0.39
C VAL A 167 -11.75 13.92 0.83
N ALA A 168 -10.57 13.68 1.44
CA ALA A 168 -10.47 12.90 2.66
C ALA A 168 -11.33 13.47 3.79
N ALA A 169 -11.38 14.79 3.94
CA ALA A 169 -12.20 15.45 4.95
C ALA A 169 -13.70 15.21 4.73
N ILE A 170 -14.18 15.26 3.48
CA ILE A 170 -15.58 15.00 3.13
C ILE A 170 -15.95 13.54 3.46
N PHE A 171 -15.12 12.58 3.07
CA PHE A 171 -15.35 11.16 3.37
C PHE A 171 -15.23 10.87 4.87
N ALA A 172 -14.28 11.46 5.56
CA ALA A 172 -14.14 11.32 7.01
C ALA A 172 -15.40 11.85 7.75
N ALA A 173 -15.94 12.98 7.33
CA ALA A 173 -17.18 13.51 7.89
C ALA A 173 -18.37 12.58 7.64
N TYR A 174 -18.43 11.89 6.49
CA TYR A 174 -19.44 10.88 6.23
C TYR A 174 -19.30 9.67 7.17
N PHE A 175 -18.08 9.18 7.37
CA PHE A 175 -17.83 8.04 8.25
C PHE A 175 -18.15 8.37 9.71
N GLU A 176 -17.80 9.56 10.16
CA GLU A 176 -18.11 10.06 11.49
C GLU A 176 -19.63 10.20 11.71
N LYS A 177 -20.34 10.81 10.76
CA LYS A 177 -21.79 10.97 10.80
C LYS A 177 -22.51 9.63 10.91
N ASN A 178 -22.04 8.62 10.19
CA ASN A 178 -22.60 7.28 10.20
C ASN A 178 -22.04 6.40 11.34
N LYS A 179 -21.24 6.97 12.24
CA LYS A 179 -20.69 6.30 13.43
C LYS A 179 -19.91 5.02 13.12
N PHE A 180 -19.19 5.00 12.00
CA PHE A 180 -18.26 3.92 11.73
C PHE A 180 -17.13 3.92 12.77
N GLY A 181 -16.79 2.73 13.29
CA GLY A 181 -15.63 2.59 14.18
C GLY A 181 -14.32 2.90 13.45
N LYS A 182 -13.30 3.25 14.21
CA LYS A 182 -11.98 3.67 13.69
C LYS A 182 -11.30 2.63 12.78
N ASP A 183 -11.63 1.37 12.97
CA ASP A 183 -11.05 0.19 12.32
C ASP A 183 -12.04 -0.50 11.35
N VAL A 184 -13.23 0.06 11.17
CA VAL A 184 -14.28 -0.56 10.35
C VAL A 184 -14.09 -0.29 8.87
N ILE A 185 -13.74 0.96 8.53
CA ILE A 185 -13.51 1.35 7.13
C ILE A 185 -12.03 1.17 6.83
N ASN A 186 -11.75 0.28 5.89
CA ASN A 186 -10.42 -0.03 5.38
C ASN A 186 -10.25 0.58 3.99
N GLY A 187 -9.05 1.03 3.66
CA GLY A 187 -8.75 1.58 2.35
C GLY A 187 -7.61 2.59 2.32
N ASN A 188 -7.73 3.59 1.44
CA ASN A 188 -6.70 4.60 1.25
C ASN A 188 -7.33 5.95 0.88
N PHE A 189 -6.78 7.04 1.42
CA PHE A 189 -7.16 8.41 1.07
C PHE A 189 -6.51 8.94 -0.23
N GLY A 190 -5.55 8.20 -0.79
CA GLY A 190 -5.01 8.44 -2.13
C GLY A 190 -4.09 9.66 -2.25
N VAL A 191 -3.32 9.99 -1.22
CA VAL A 191 -2.31 11.07 -1.30
C VAL A 191 -1.12 10.57 -2.13
N ASP A 192 -0.94 11.12 -3.33
CA ASP A 192 0.18 10.78 -4.22
C ASP A 192 0.76 12.02 -4.92
N PRO A 193 1.50 12.88 -4.19
CA PRO A 193 2.07 14.09 -4.78
C PRO A 193 3.08 13.81 -5.90
N LEU A 194 3.84 12.71 -5.78
CA LEU A 194 4.85 12.37 -6.78
C LEU A 194 4.21 11.81 -8.05
N GLY A 195 3.20 10.93 -7.93
CA GLY A 195 2.45 10.43 -9.06
C GLY A 195 1.70 11.55 -9.78
N ASN A 196 1.08 12.48 -9.03
CA ASN A 196 0.43 13.65 -9.61
C ASN A 196 1.42 14.53 -10.36
N LEU A 197 2.59 14.84 -9.77
CA LEU A 197 3.65 15.59 -10.42
C LEU A 197 4.11 14.91 -11.72
N ALA A 198 4.30 13.61 -11.69
CA ALA A 198 4.74 12.83 -12.86
C ALA A 198 3.67 12.80 -13.97
N LYS A 199 2.38 12.73 -13.62
CA LYS A 199 1.26 12.76 -14.57
C LYS A 199 1.04 14.14 -15.21
N THR A 200 1.17 15.21 -14.41
CA THR A 200 0.77 16.57 -14.85
C THR A 200 1.97 17.45 -15.20
N GLY A 201 3.17 17.06 -14.79
CA GLY A 201 4.38 17.86 -14.93
C GLY A 201 4.48 19.05 -13.96
N GLN A 202 3.47 19.27 -13.13
CA GLN A 202 3.42 20.38 -12.17
C GLN A 202 2.80 19.93 -10.84
N PRO A 203 3.35 20.36 -9.69
CA PRO A 203 2.71 20.18 -8.40
C PRO A 203 1.55 21.17 -8.27
N PHE A 204 0.55 20.82 -7.48
CA PHE A 204 -0.49 21.76 -7.06
C PHE A 204 0.05 22.61 -5.88
N GLY A 205 0.60 23.77 -6.18
CA GLY A 205 1.35 24.57 -5.21
C GLY A 205 2.81 24.17 -5.13
N SER A 206 3.26 23.68 -3.98
CA SER A 206 4.61 23.13 -3.85
C SER A 206 4.55 21.66 -3.42
N LEU A 207 5.47 20.85 -3.94
CA LEU A 207 5.59 19.43 -3.54
C LEU A 207 5.76 19.28 -2.02
N ARG A 208 6.45 20.24 -1.39
CA ARG A 208 6.66 20.26 0.05
C ARG A 208 5.33 20.45 0.82
N ASP A 209 4.47 21.34 0.35
CA ASP A 209 3.18 21.60 0.99
C ASP A 209 2.24 20.41 0.82
N GLU A 210 2.21 19.78 -0.35
CA GLU A 210 1.42 18.57 -0.59
C GLU A 210 1.88 17.41 0.31
N LEU A 211 3.21 17.20 0.44
CA LEU A 211 3.75 16.19 1.35
C LEU A 211 3.45 16.52 2.81
N THR A 212 3.53 17.78 3.21
CA THR A 212 3.21 18.21 4.58
C THR A 212 1.74 17.94 4.89
N SER A 213 0.83 18.33 4.00
CA SER A 213 -0.62 18.04 4.14
C SER A 213 -0.92 16.54 4.20
N GLY A 214 -0.21 15.75 3.38
CA GLY A 214 -0.30 14.28 3.43
C GLY A 214 0.15 13.70 4.78
N CYS A 215 1.23 14.23 5.36
CA CYS A 215 1.71 13.83 6.70
C CYS A 215 0.73 14.23 7.81
N GLU A 216 0.11 15.41 7.71
CA GLU A 216 -0.94 15.85 8.65
C GLU A 216 -2.16 14.92 8.56
N LEU A 217 -2.62 14.59 7.36
CA LEU A 217 -3.69 13.62 7.15
C LEU A 217 -3.32 12.24 7.72
N ALA A 218 -2.09 11.77 7.50
CA ALA A 218 -1.63 10.50 8.03
C ALA A 218 -1.63 10.48 9.55
N SER A 219 -1.16 11.56 10.18
CA SER A 219 -1.15 11.72 11.64
C SER A 219 -2.57 11.70 12.23
N TRP A 220 -3.49 12.36 11.56
CA TRP A 220 -4.89 12.35 11.92
C TRP A 220 -5.53 10.96 11.72
N ALA A 221 -5.26 10.31 10.60
CA ALA A 221 -5.83 9.00 10.26
C ALA A 221 -5.42 7.91 11.26
N VAL A 222 -4.15 7.88 11.69
CA VAL A 222 -3.67 6.92 12.70
C VAL A 222 -4.51 6.98 13.99
N VAL A 223 -4.97 8.15 14.37
CA VAL A 223 -5.75 8.35 15.62
C VAL A 223 -7.24 8.07 15.39
N ASN A 224 -7.79 8.50 14.24
CA ASN A 224 -9.23 8.58 14.02
C ASN A 224 -9.76 7.49 13.07
N MET A 225 -8.93 6.97 12.18
CA MET A 225 -9.31 5.99 11.15
C MET A 225 -8.14 5.02 10.90
N SER A 226 -7.81 4.22 11.90
CA SER A 226 -6.57 3.40 11.94
C SER A 226 -6.47 2.34 10.82
N ALA A 227 -7.58 1.98 10.19
CA ALA A 227 -7.60 1.06 9.05
C ALA A 227 -7.48 1.76 7.68
N MET A 228 -7.55 3.10 7.63
CA MET A 228 -7.33 3.88 6.42
C MET A 228 -5.87 4.29 6.28
N ARG A 229 -5.29 3.99 5.13
CA ARG A 229 -3.96 4.48 4.73
C ARG A 229 -4.10 5.87 4.14
N SER A 230 -3.04 6.66 4.19
CA SER A 230 -3.07 8.02 3.64
C SER A 230 -2.36 8.13 2.31
N PHE A 231 -1.17 7.54 2.19
CA PHE A 231 -0.36 7.64 0.99
C PHE A 231 -0.62 6.50 0.02
N LEU A 232 -0.67 6.84 -1.25
CA LEU A 232 -0.69 5.96 -2.41
C LEU A 232 0.60 6.17 -3.20
N VAL A 233 1.10 5.14 -3.84
CA VAL A 233 2.14 5.24 -4.88
C VAL A 233 1.56 4.63 -6.16
N ASP A 234 1.16 5.49 -7.09
CA ASP A 234 0.63 5.05 -8.38
C ASP A 234 1.78 4.89 -9.38
N THR A 235 2.02 3.66 -9.79
CA THR A 235 3.07 3.32 -10.74
C THR A 235 2.57 3.18 -12.18
N SER A 236 1.30 3.45 -12.46
CA SER A 236 0.71 3.34 -13.79
C SER A 236 1.42 4.20 -14.84
N ILE A 237 1.88 5.38 -14.43
CA ILE A 237 2.64 6.30 -15.29
C ILE A 237 3.91 5.69 -15.89
N PHE A 238 4.53 4.73 -15.21
CA PHE A 238 5.74 4.06 -15.70
C PHE A 238 5.40 2.86 -16.60
N TYR A 239 4.15 2.43 -16.58
CA TYR A 239 3.67 1.31 -17.37
C TYR A 239 3.03 1.76 -18.69
N GLU A 240 2.40 2.91 -18.67
CA GLU A 240 1.70 3.49 -19.84
C GLU A 240 2.62 4.37 -20.72
N GLY A 241 3.82 4.72 -20.24
CA GLY A 241 4.82 5.52 -20.94
C GLY A 241 5.67 4.70 -21.87
#